data_7be7cd7569dba6adc16c23f40a9c41d0
#
_entry.id   7be7cd7569dba6adc16c23f40a9c41d0
#
_cell.length_a   1.000
_cell.length_b   1.000
_cell.length_c   1.000
_cell.angle_alpha   90.00
_cell.angle_beta   90.00
_cell.angle_gamma   90.00
#
_symmetry.space_group_name_H-M   'P 1'
#
loop_
_entity.id
_entity.type
_entity.pdbx_description
1 polymer ?
#
loop_
_entity_poly.entity_id
_entity_poly.type
_entity_poly.pdbx_seq_one_letter_code
_entity_poly.pdbx_strand_id
1 'polypeptide(L)'
;MQVKPSDERTTAISKVIDILDPGSFMEIGEHVSARYTEFYHPDEVVESDGVVTGYGTVEGNLVFIFAQDNEVMGGTFGEQHGRKIVDLYEHAIKARAPIIGLLDCAGFRIEEGLDGLYQFAKLYKRQSEASKKIPQLMAVIGQCGGGMSISAELADFVFLEKDKGSIFVNPQGVVANAIGNNPYIQANDDGTYEWEEIVERIRRLIRILPASTDFAPYIKDISDEELNRVCPDLRYKLGDARAILDDISDNHRVVETAKDRGEDMITGFIRIDGQNIGVAA
;
A
#
# COMPACT_ATOMS: atom_id res chain seq x y z
N MET A 1 -16.28 -13.89 -15.11
CA MET A 1 -16.93 -12.90 -14.23
C MET A 1 -16.79 -11.56 -14.92
N GLN A 2 -17.89 -10.87 -15.25
CA GLN A 2 -17.81 -9.61 -15.99
C GLN A 2 -17.57 -8.48 -14.97
N VAL A 3 -16.56 -7.66 -15.22
CA VAL A 3 -16.34 -6.43 -14.46
C VAL A 3 -17.58 -5.56 -14.61
N LYS A 4 -18.15 -5.08 -13.48
CA LYS A 4 -19.33 -4.18 -13.49
C LYS A 4 -19.11 -3.02 -14.47
N PRO A 5 -20.16 -2.52 -15.16
CA PRO A 5 -20.07 -1.34 -16.00
C PRO A 5 -19.49 -0.15 -15.24
N SER A 6 -18.83 0.79 -15.94
CA SER A 6 -18.15 1.94 -15.32
C SER A 6 -19.06 2.78 -14.40
N ASP A 7 -20.34 2.84 -14.70
CA ASP A 7 -21.33 3.64 -13.97
C ASP A 7 -21.80 3.01 -12.66
N GLU A 8 -21.44 1.74 -12.38
CA GLU A 8 -21.79 1.01 -11.15
C GLU A 8 -20.55 0.73 -10.26
N ARG A 9 -19.40 1.31 -10.60
CA ARG A 9 -18.17 1.08 -9.83
C ARG A 9 -18.03 2.10 -8.73
N THR A 10 -17.74 1.63 -7.51
CA THR A 10 -17.34 2.51 -6.42
C THR A 10 -15.96 3.13 -6.69
N THR A 11 -15.64 4.21 -6.00
CA THR A 11 -14.32 4.85 -6.06
C THR A 11 -13.21 3.85 -5.72
N ALA A 12 -13.44 2.96 -4.74
CA ALA A 12 -12.50 1.91 -4.33
C ALA A 12 -12.15 0.96 -5.48
N ILE A 13 -13.16 0.42 -6.19
CA ILE A 13 -12.94 -0.49 -7.34
C ILE A 13 -12.21 0.24 -8.48
N SER A 14 -12.54 1.50 -8.74
CA SER A 14 -11.87 2.27 -9.79
C SER A 14 -10.37 2.40 -9.51
N LYS A 15 -9.98 2.74 -8.27
CA LYS A 15 -8.57 2.83 -7.86
C LYS A 15 -7.84 1.48 -7.90
N VAL A 16 -8.51 0.38 -7.60
CA VAL A 16 -7.95 -0.99 -7.77
C VAL A 16 -7.62 -1.24 -9.24
N ILE A 17 -8.53 -0.90 -10.15
CA ILE A 17 -8.36 -1.11 -11.59
C ILE A 17 -7.23 -0.23 -12.17
N ASP A 18 -7.03 0.98 -11.66
CA ASP A 18 -5.94 1.86 -12.09
C ASP A 18 -4.55 1.25 -11.83
N ILE A 19 -4.40 0.49 -10.74
CA ILE A 19 -3.13 -0.15 -10.37
C ILE A 19 -2.88 -1.43 -11.18
N LEU A 20 -3.92 -2.22 -11.43
CA LEU A 20 -3.81 -3.54 -12.03
C LEU A 20 -3.73 -3.48 -13.57
N ASP A 21 -3.28 -4.56 -14.16
CA ASP A 21 -3.32 -4.73 -15.61
C ASP A 21 -4.77 -4.85 -16.09
N PRO A 22 -5.11 -4.27 -17.24
CA PRO A 22 -6.48 -4.27 -17.76
C PRO A 22 -7.11 -5.66 -17.79
N GLY A 23 -8.27 -5.80 -17.16
CA GLY A 23 -9.04 -7.05 -17.15
C GLY A 23 -8.48 -8.17 -16.27
N SER A 24 -7.42 -7.92 -15.49
CA SER A 24 -6.80 -8.94 -14.62
C SER A 24 -7.49 -9.06 -13.25
N PHE A 25 -8.28 -8.07 -12.82
CA PHE A 25 -8.88 -8.07 -11.49
C PHE A 25 -9.91 -9.17 -11.30
N MET A 26 -9.75 -9.93 -10.23
CA MET A 26 -10.68 -10.95 -9.77
C MET A 26 -11.02 -10.68 -8.31
N GLU A 27 -12.27 -10.27 -8.07
CA GLU A 27 -12.77 -9.97 -6.73
C GLU A 27 -12.99 -11.25 -5.91
N ILE A 28 -12.69 -11.19 -4.62
CA ILE A 28 -12.94 -12.23 -3.63
C ILE A 28 -13.87 -11.66 -2.56
N GLY A 29 -14.98 -12.35 -2.27
CA GLY A 29 -15.90 -11.93 -1.23
C GLY A 29 -16.82 -10.77 -1.63
N GLU A 30 -17.14 -10.62 -2.92
CA GLU A 30 -18.05 -9.60 -3.46
C GLU A 30 -19.41 -9.56 -2.74
N HIS A 31 -19.92 -10.73 -2.33
CA HIS A 31 -21.24 -10.86 -1.70
C HIS A 31 -21.19 -10.88 -0.16
N VAL A 32 -20.05 -10.56 0.44
CA VAL A 32 -19.95 -10.45 1.89
C VAL A 32 -20.47 -9.09 2.32
N SER A 33 -21.52 -9.08 3.13
CA SER A 33 -22.09 -7.88 3.71
C SER A 33 -21.64 -7.67 5.16
N ALA A 34 -21.79 -6.44 5.64
CA ALA A 34 -21.50 -6.11 7.02
C ALA A 34 -22.42 -6.87 7.97
N ARG A 35 -21.93 -7.11 9.19
CA ARG A 35 -22.70 -7.77 10.24
C ARG A 35 -23.79 -6.86 10.78
N TYR A 36 -24.99 -7.38 10.95
CA TYR A 36 -26.03 -6.72 11.73
C TYR A 36 -25.72 -6.83 13.22
N THR A 37 -25.94 -5.74 13.95
CA THR A 37 -25.83 -5.71 15.42
C THR A 37 -27.11 -5.17 16.02
N GLU A 38 -27.29 -5.31 17.33
CA GLU A 38 -28.46 -4.73 18.05
C GLU A 38 -28.47 -3.19 17.98
N PHE A 39 -27.32 -2.57 17.68
CA PHE A 39 -27.14 -1.13 17.63
C PHE A 39 -27.17 -0.56 16.20
N TYR A 40 -27.04 -1.41 15.21
CA TYR A 40 -27.01 -1.03 13.81
C TYR A 40 -27.88 -1.96 12.97
N HIS A 41 -29.05 -1.47 12.64
CA HIS A 41 -30.00 -2.11 11.73
C HIS A 41 -30.27 -1.14 10.59
N PRO A 42 -29.55 -1.20 9.49
CA PRO A 42 -29.89 -0.39 8.34
C PRO A 42 -31.29 -0.78 7.84
N ASP A 43 -32.10 0.21 7.52
CA ASP A 43 -33.43 0.00 6.94
C ASP A 43 -33.35 -0.74 5.58
N GLU A 44 -32.18 -0.68 4.95
CA GLU A 44 -31.83 -1.37 3.70
C GLU A 44 -30.62 -2.28 3.93
N VAL A 45 -30.60 -3.43 3.22
CA VAL A 45 -29.43 -4.33 3.24
C VAL A 45 -28.25 -3.63 2.57
N VAL A 46 -27.20 -3.38 3.34
CA VAL A 46 -25.94 -2.90 2.77
C VAL A 46 -25.25 -4.10 2.10
N GLU A 47 -25.17 -4.07 0.76
CA GLU A 47 -24.60 -5.18 -0.03
C GLU A 47 -23.09 -5.35 0.11
N SER A 48 -22.42 -4.52 0.92
CA SER A 48 -20.98 -4.52 1.13
C SER A 48 -20.63 -4.38 2.60
N ASP A 49 -19.39 -4.68 2.94
CA ASP A 49 -18.79 -4.51 4.27
C ASP A 49 -17.78 -3.34 4.32
N GLY A 50 -17.72 -2.52 3.26
CA GLY A 50 -16.84 -1.37 3.16
C GLY A 50 -15.40 -1.70 2.75
N VAL A 51 -15.16 -2.90 2.19
CA VAL A 51 -13.86 -3.25 1.61
C VAL A 51 -14.01 -4.15 0.38
N VAL A 52 -13.29 -3.80 -0.67
CA VAL A 52 -13.09 -4.62 -1.86
C VAL A 52 -11.81 -5.42 -1.67
N THR A 53 -11.83 -6.72 -1.91
CA THR A 53 -10.66 -7.59 -1.82
C THR A 53 -10.56 -8.47 -3.05
N GLY A 54 -9.34 -8.72 -3.53
CA GLY A 54 -9.14 -9.55 -4.71
C GLY A 54 -7.68 -9.71 -5.10
N TYR A 55 -7.46 -10.18 -6.29
CA TYR A 55 -6.13 -10.31 -6.88
C TYR A 55 -6.16 -9.93 -8.36
N GLY A 56 -4.99 -9.66 -8.89
CA GLY A 56 -4.79 -9.36 -10.30
C GLY A 56 -3.32 -9.42 -10.65
N THR A 57 -2.95 -8.79 -11.74
CA THR A 57 -1.54 -8.67 -12.13
C THR A 57 -1.12 -7.23 -12.28
N VAL A 58 0.16 -6.98 -12.03
CA VAL A 58 0.86 -5.74 -12.35
C VAL A 58 2.04 -6.11 -13.23
N GLU A 59 1.98 -5.71 -14.51
CA GLU A 59 2.97 -6.10 -15.52
C GLU A 59 3.19 -7.63 -15.59
N GLY A 60 2.08 -8.37 -15.46
CA GLY A 60 2.06 -9.82 -15.48
C GLY A 60 2.45 -10.48 -14.15
N ASN A 61 2.88 -9.74 -13.13
CA ASN A 61 3.19 -10.27 -11.80
C ASN A 61 1.93 -10.35 -10.95
N LEU A 62 1.68 -11.52 -10.34
CA LEU A 62 0.54 -11.71 -9.44
C LEU A 62 0.68 -10.80 -8.21
N VAL A 63 -0.40 -10.10 -7.88
CA VAL A 63 -0.53 -9.31 -6.65
C VAL A 63 -1.89 -9.53 -6.01
N PHE A 64 -1.96 -9.44 -4.70
CA PHE A 64 -3.21 -9.36 -3.94
C PHE A 64 -3.48 -7.91 -3.59
N ILE A 65 -4.75 -7.48 -3.64
CA ILE A 65 -5.11 -6.09 -3.42
C ILE A 65 -6.40 -5.99 -2.63
N PHE A 66 -6.45 -5.05 -1.68
CA PHE A 66 -7.67 -4.62 -1.05
C PHE A 66 -7.80 -3.10 -1.10
N ALA A 67 -9.03 -2.61 -1.12
CA ALA A 67 -9.34 -1.19 -1.08
C ALA A 67 -10.52 -0.94 -0.13
N GLN A 68 -10.32 -0.07 0.85
CA GLN A 68 -11.40 0.36 1.73
C GLN A 68 -12.31 1.34 0.99
N ASP A 69 -13.59 1.19 1.19
CA ASP A 69 -14.63 1.97 0.53
C ASP A 69 -15.32 2.88 1.54
N ASN A 70 -14.92 4.14 1.54
CA ASN A 70 -15.47 5.16 2.43
C ASN A 70 -16.97 5.44 2.19
N GLU A 71 -17.48 5.15 1.00
CA GLU A 71 -18.90 5.32 0.66
C GLU A 71 -19.77 4.34 1.47
N VAL A 72 -19.19 3.24 1.96
CA VAL A 72 -19.88 2.24 2.79
C VAL A 72 -19.45 2.39 4.24
N MET A 73 -20.32 2.90 5.09
CA MET A 73 -20.11 3.08 6.54
C MET A 73 -18.79 3.79 6.88
N GLY A 74 -18.36 4.76 6.04
CA GLY A 74 -17.11 5.50 6.22
C GLY A 74 -15.86 4.62 6.13
N GLY A 75 -15.91 3.48 5.44
CA GLY A 75 -14.81 2.51 5.35
C GLY A 75 -14.40 1.93 6.72
N THR A 76 -15.28 2.05 7.74
CA THR A 76 -14.96 1.64 9.12
C THR A 76 -14.68 0.16 9.22
N PHE A 77 -13.67 -0.19 10.02
CA PHE A 77 -13.19 -1.55 10.20
C PHE A 77 -14.09 -2.35 11.14
N GLY A 78 -14.87 -3.27 10.59
CA GLY A 78 -15.73 -4.22 11.32
C GLY A 78 -15.24 -5.66 11.19
N GLU A 79 -16.06 -6.60 11.69
CA GLU A 79 -15.72 -8.03 11.71
C GLU A 79 -15.53 -8.59 10.29
N GLN A 80 -16.52 -8.44 9.41
CA GLN A 80 -16.45 -9.02 8.06
C GLN A 80 -15.42 -8.28 7.20
N HIS A 81 -15.36 -6.96 7.33
CA HIS A 81 -14.32 -6.12 6.72
C HIS A 81 -12.91 -6.65 7.07
N GLY A 82 -12.63 -6.79 8.36
CA GLY A 82 -11.33 -7.29 8.82
C GLY A 82 -11.06 -8.72 8.41
N ARG A 83 -12.10 -9.59 8.43
CA ARG A 83 -11.98 -10.98 8.01
C ARG A 83 -11.56 -11.11 6.54
N LYS A 84 -12.18 -10.34 5.64
CA LYS A 84 -11.80 -10.33 4.22
C LYS A 84 -10.32 -9.96 4.03
N ILE A 85 -9.84 -8.92 4.72
CA ILE A 85 -8.43 -8.50 4.62
C ILE A 85 -7.50 -9.59 5.21
N VAL A 86 -7.85 -10.17 6.36
CA VAL A 86 -7.07 -11.25 6.99
C VAL A 86 -6.95 -12.47 6.09
N ASP A 87 -8.06 -12.89 5.48
CA ASP A 87 -8.09 -14.03 4.56
C ASP A 87 -7.28 -13.72 3.30
N LEU A 88 -7.32 -12.48 2.80
CA LEU A 88 -6.51 -12.03 1.67
C LEU A 88 -5.01 -12.12 1.98
N TYR A 89 -4.58 -11.70 3.17
CA TYR A 89 -3.20 -11.87 3.64
C TYR A 89 -2.78 -13.35 3.66
N GLU A 90 -3.66 -14.24 4.11
CA GLU A 90 -3.37 -15.67 4.08
C GLU A 90 -3.14 -16.18 2.65
N HIS A 91 -3.95 -15.73 1.70
CA HIS A 91 -3.78 -16.09 0.30
C HIS A 91 -2.48 -15.52 -0.28
N ALA A 92 -2.15 -14.26 -0.01
CA ALA A 92 -0.93 -13.62 -0.46
C ALA A 92 0.33 -14.34 0.07
N ILE A 93 0.36 -14.66 1.37
CA ILE A 93 1.47 -15.40 2.00
C ILE A 93 1.61 -16.80 1.39
N LYS A 94 0.52 -17.53 1.17
CA LYS A 94 0.54 -18.86 0.56
C LYS A 94 0.98 -18.84 -0.91
N ALA A 95 0.51 -17.84 -1.65
CA ALA A 95 0.88 -17.63 -3.04
C ALA A 95 2.29 -17.02 -3.22
N ARG A 96 2.89 -16.53 -2.13
CA ARG A 96 4.19 -15.81 -2.14
C ARG A 96 4.16 -14.63 -3.10
N ALA A 97 3.12 -13.83 -3.02
CA ALA A 97 2.88 -12.68 -3.87
C ALA A 97 2.70 -11.40 -3.03
N PRO A 98 3.11 -10.24 -3.55
CA PRO A 98 2.93 -8.96 -2.89
C PRO A 98 1.48 -8.67 -2.55
N ILE A 99 1.27 -7.87 -1.49
CA ILE A 99 -0.04 -7.35 -1.14
C ILE A 99 -0.05 -5.83 -1.19
N ILE A 100 -1.11 -5.27 -1.76
CA ILE A 100 -1.34 -3.84 -1.90
C ILE A 100 -2.61 -3.48 -1.12
N GLY A 101 -2.56 -2.47 -0.27
CA GLY A 101 -3.70 -1.95 0.46
C GLY A 101 -3.98 -0.49 0.11
N LEU A 102 -5.22 -0.18 -0.25
CA LEU A 102 -5.70 1.18 -0.41
C LEU A 102 -6.54 1.53 0.83
N LEU A 103 -6.05 2.48 1.62
CA LEU A 103 -6.58 2.79 2.94
C LEU A 103 -7.45 4.05 2.90
N ASP A 104 -8.73 3.89 3.22
CA ASP A 104 -9.68 4.96 3.46
C ASP A 104 -10.68 4.52 4.54
N CYS A 105 -10.26 4.63 5.81
CA CYS A 105 -10.94 4.08 6.96
C CYS A 105 -11.03 5.13 8.08
N ALA A 106 -12.24 5.52 8.42
CA ALA A 106 -12.48 6.45 9.52
C ALA A 106 -12.09 5.89 10.91
N GLY A 107 -11.86 4.59 11.01
CA GLY A 107 -11.46 3.92 12.24
C GLY A 107 -12.25 2.64 12.52
N PHE A 108 -12.35 2.28 13.78
CA PHE A 108 -13.02 1.08 14.25
C PHE A 108 -14.55 1.25 14.24
N ARG A 109 -15.27 0.21 13.80
CA ARG A 109 -16.75 0.14 13.87
C ARG A 109 -17.17 -0.27 15.26
N ILE A 110 -17.50 0.71 16.10
CA ILE A 110 -17.74 0.55 17.54
C ILE A 110 -18.90 -0.39 17.82
N GLU A 111 -19.91 -0.38 16.96
CA GLU A 111 -21.15 -1.16 17.09
C GLU A 111 -20.91 -2.68 17.03
N GLU A 112 -19.79 -3.11 16.50
CA GLU A 112 -19.41 -4.52 16.42
C GLU A 112 -18.57 -5.01 17.61
N GLY A 113 -18.18 -4.11 18.52
CA GLY A 113 -17.57 -4.45 19.79
C GLY A 113 -16.28 -5.28 19.68
N LEU A 114 -16.17 -6.34 20.49
CA LEU A 114 -14.96 -7.16 20.58
C LEU A 114 -14.66 -7.95 19.30
N ASP A 115 -15.65 -8.26 18.49
CA ASP A 115 -15.46 -9.07 17.28
C ASP A 115 -14.64 -8.31 16.22
N GLY A 116 -14.91 -7.01 16.05
CA GLY A 116 -14.10 -6.15 15.20
C GLY A 116 -12.67 -5.93 15.75
N LEU A 117 -12.53 -5.74 17.08
CA LEU A 117 -11.20 -5.63 17.70
C LEU A 117 -10.38 -6.90 17.54
N TYR A 118 -11.01 -8.06 17.60
CA TYR A 118 -10.35 -9.34 17.37
C TYR A 118 -9.82 -9.46 15.93
N GLN A 119 -10.50 -8.88 14.95
CA GLN A 119 -10.01 -8.85 13.58
C GLN A 119 -8.79 -7.95 13.41
N PHE A 120 -8.68 -6.81 14.13
CA PHE A 120 -7.45 -6.03 14.17
C PHE A 120 -6.26 -6.86 14.69
N ALA A 121 -6.46 -7.60 15.78
CA ALA A 121 -5.41 -8.47 16.31
C ALA A 121 -4.96 -9.52 15.29
N LYS A 122 -5.91 -10.10 14.54
CA LYS A 122 -5.59 -11.04 13.45
C LYS A 122 -4.87 -10.37 12.30
N LEU A 123 -5.31 -9.17 11.90
CA LEU A 123 -4.66 -8.40 10.83
C LEU A 123 -3.20 -8.11 11.16
N TYR A 124 -2.91 -7.56 12.34
CA TYR A 124 -1.53 -7.28 12.76
C TYR A 124 -0.67 -8.55 12.83
N LYS A 125 -1.26 -9.66 13.29
CA LYS A 125 -0.57 -10.95 13.27
C LYS A 125 -0.22 -11.35 11.83
N ARG A 126 -1.15 -11.25 10.87
CA ARG A 126 -0.89 -11.59 9.48
C ARG A 126 0.12 -10.67 8.82
N GLN A 127 0.05 -9.37 9.08
CA GLN A 127 1.04 -8.41 8.60
C GLN A 127 2.44 -8.73 9.15
N SER A 128 2.53 -9.05 10.44
CA SER A 128 3.78 -9.48 11.05
C SER A 128 4.32 -10.80 10.47
N GLU A 129 3.44 -11.77 10.15
CA GLU A 129 3.81 -13.02 9.48
C GLU A 129 4.22 -12.80 8.00
N ALA A 130 3.65 -11.81 7.34
CA ALA A 130 3.98 -11.40 5.97
C ALA A 130 5.32 -10.65 5.89
N SER A 131 5.64 -9.91 6.95
CA SER A 131 6.90 -9.16 7.06
C SER A 131 8.10 -10.06 6.76
N LYS A 132 9.01 -9.59 5.94
CA LYS A 132 10.19 -10.32 5.44
C LYS A 132 9.87 -11.58 4.63
N LYS A 133 8.64 -11.78 4.18
CA LYS A 133 8.26 -12.86 3.28
C LYS A 133 7.74 -12.37 1.94
N ILE A 134 6.82 -11.41 1.98
CA ILE A 134 6.21 -10.78 0.80
C ILE A 134 6.20 -9.27 0.98
N PRO A 135 6.35 -8.48 -0.10
CA PRO A 135 6.20 -7.03 -0.05
C PRO A 135 4.78 -6.62 0.34
N GLN A 136 4.70 -5.63 1.24
CA GLN A 136 3.46 -5.01 1.70
C GLN A 136 3.49 -3.53 1.35
N LEU A 137 2.64 -3.10 0.41
CA LEU A 137 2.56 -1.73 -0.07
C LEU A 137 1.21 -1.13 0.32
N MET A 138 1.21 0.03 0.98
CA MET A 138 -0.01 0.73 1.38
C MET A 138 -0.07 2.10 0.72
N ALA A 139 -1.26 2.47 0.24
CA ALA A 139 -1.56 3.82 -0.21
C ALA A 139 -2.75 4.38 0.58
N VAL A 140 -2.53 5.44 1.30
CA VAL A 140 -3.57 6.14 2.06
C VAL A 140 -4.24 7.13 1.12
N ILE A 141 -5.44 6.79 0.67
CA ILE A 141 -6.22 7.52 -0.33
C ILE A 141 -7.29 8.43 0.28
N GLY A 142 -7.41 8.37 1.59
CA GLY A 142 -8.33 9.16 2.39
C GLY A 142 -7.91 9.15 3.85
N GLN A 143 -8.81 8.83 4.75
CA GLN A 143 -8.52 8.74 6.18
C GLN A 143 -7.89 7.38 6.52
N CYS A 144 -6.90 7.40 7.42
CA CYS A 144 -6.35 6.18 8.01
C CYS A 144 -6.31 6.35 9.53
N GLY A 145 -7.45 6.06 10.17
CA GLY A 145 -7.69 6.38 11.58
C GLY A 145 -7.56 5.19 12.53
N GLY A 146 -7.21 5.49 13.78
CA GLY A 146 -7.20 4.52 14.87
C GLY A 146 -6.30 3.31 14.61
N GLY A 147 -6.85 2.10 14.72
CA GLY A 147 -6.11 0.86 14.50
C GLY A 147 -5.55 0.70 13.08
N MET A 148 -6.17 1.31 12.05
CA MET A 148 -5.63 1.25 10.70
C MET A 148 -4.32 2.00 10.53
N SER A 149 -4.05 3.03 11.35
CA SER A 149 -2.75 3.71 11.34
C SER A 149 -1.60 2.76 11.70
N ILE A 150 -1.84 1.84 12.65
CA ILE A 150 -0.86 0.80 12.99
C ILE A 150 -0.67 -0.17 11.83
N SER A 151 -1.75 -0.52 11.12
CA SER A 151 -1.68 -1.37 9.93
C SER A 151 -0.85 -0.71 8.81
N ALA A 152 -0.98 0.60 8.61
CA ALA A 152 -0.15 1.32 7.66
C ALA A 152 1.34 1.27 8.05
N GLU A 153 1.66 1.51 9.33
CA GLU A 153 3.05 1.48 9.85
C GLU A 153 3.71 0.09 9.82
N LEU A 154 2.92 -0.97 9.75
CA LEU A 154 3.44 -2.35 9.64
C LEU A 154 3.79 -2.74 8.19
N ALA A 155 3.47 -1.91 7.21
CA ALA A 155 3.80 -2.14 5.82
C ALA A 155 5.28 -1.80 5.50
N ASP A 156 5.77 -2.31 4.38
CA ASP A 156 7.14 -2.01 3.92
C ASP A 156 7.22 -0.64 3.22
N PHE A 157 6.13 -0.21 2.56
CA PHE A 157 6.03 1.08 1.87
C PHE A 157 4.66 1.70 2.11
N VAL A 158 4.64 3.00 2.38
CA VAL A 158 3.42 3.77 2.63
C VAL A 158 3.44 5.06 1.83
N PHE A 159 2.43 5.26 0.99
CA PHE A 159 2.25 6.47 0.18
C PHE A 159 0.99 7.21 0.64
N LEU A 160 1.03 8.53 0.63
CA LEU A 160 -0.14 9.36 0.91
C LEU A 160 -0.63 10.04 -0.36
N GLU A 161 -1.93 9.96 -0.64
CA GLU A 161 -2.55 10.76 -1.70
C GLU A 161 -2.60 12.22 -1.26
N LYS A 162 -2.06 13.10 -2.07
CA LYS A 162 -1.97 14.53 -1.79
C LYS A 162 -3.36 15.13 -1.55
N ASP A 163 -3.45 16.02 -0.59
CA ASP A 163 -4.65 16.72 -0.16
C ASP A 163 -5.80 15.82 0.36
N LYS A 164 -5.64 14.49 0.36
CA LYS A 164 -6.65 13.52 0.83
C LYS A 164 -6.11 12.59 1.90
N GLY A 165 -4.92 12.02 1.68
CA GLY A 165 -4.31 11.03 2.56
C GLY A 165 -3.96 11.62 3.93
N SER A 166 -4.43 10.99 5.00
CA SER A 166 -4.09 11.38 6.36
C SER A 166 -4.02 10.18 7.29
N ILE A 167 -2.96 10.10 8.10
CA ILE A 167 -2.78 9.04 9.10
C ILE A 167 -2.86 9.65 10.49
N PHE A 168 -3.70 9.08 11.37
CA PHE A 168 -3.86 9.54 12.73
C PHE A 168 -4.33 8.41 13.66
N VAL A 169 -3.83 8.43 14.90
CA VAL A 169 -4.33 7.49 15.93
C VAL A 169 -5.64 8.01 16.51
N ASN A 170 -5.70 9.30 16.83
CA ASN A 170 -6.90 9.94 17.36
C ASN A 170 -7.31 11.14 16.49
N PRO A 171 -8.60 11.35 16.23
CA PRO A 171 -9.09 12.50 15.48
C PRO A 171 -8.59 13.82 16.08
N GLN A 172 -8.25 14.78 15.25
CA GLN A 172 -7.67 16.08 15.67
C GLN A 172 -8.49 16.80 16.76
N GLY A 173 -9.82 16.78 16.66
CA GLY A 173 -10.70 17.42 17.64
C GLY A 173 -10.60 16.82 19.05
N VAL A 174 -10.26 15.54 19.18
CA VAL A 174 -10.08 14.87 20.49
C VAL A 174 -8.73 15.22 21.09
N VAL A 175 -7.67 15.26 20.28
CA VAL A 175 -6.31 15.55 20.73
C VAL A 175 -6.15 17.03 21.09
N ALA A 176 -6.71 17.95 20.31
CA ALA A 176 -6.64 19.38 20.59
C ALA A 176 -7.25 19.77 21.94
N ASN A 177 -8.28 19.05 22.37
CA ASN A 177 -8.91 19.26 23.68
C ASN A 177 -8.13 18.63 24.85
N ALA A 178 -7.28 17.64 24.60
CA ALA A 178 -6.58 16.89 25.66
C ALA A 178 -5.13 17.31 25.89
N ILE A 179 -4.39 17.76 24.88
CA ILE A 179 -2.92 17.90 24.96
C ILE A 179 -2.41 19.27 24.45
N GLY A 180 -3.29 20.18 23.99
CA GLY A 180 -2.83 21.41 23.32
C GLY A 180 -2.10 21.09 22.00
N ASN A 181 -1.90 22.07 21.19
CA ASN A 181 -1.45 22.10 19.79
C ASN A 181 -0.33 21.13 19.28
N ASN A 182 -0.33 19.85 19.59
CA ASN A 182 0.54 18.91 18.90
C ASN A 182 -0.28 17.78 18.26
N PRO A 183 -0.66 17.92 16.99
CA PRO A 183 -1.67 17.09 16.38
C PRO A 183 -1.15 15.91 15.56
N TYR A 184 0.10 15.84 15.19
CA TYR A 184 0.57 14.85 14.22
C TYR A 184 1.67 13.97 14.79
N ILE A 185 1.37 12.70 14.98
CA ILE A 185 2.36 11.68 14.72
C ILE A 185 2.53 11.72 13.21
N GLN A 186 3.61 12.30 12.73
CA GLN A 186 4.00 12.15 11.33
C GLN A 186 4.17 10.66 11.09
N ALA A 187 3.30 10.10 10.29
CA ALA A 187 3.43 8.74 9.87
C ALA A 187 4.76 8.54 9.15
N ASN A 188 5.30 7.34 9.27
CA ASN A 188 6.44 6.92 8.49
C ASN A 188 5.99 6.65 7.06
N ASP A 189 5.72 7.69 6.29
CA ASP A 189 5.35 7.54 4.88
C ASP A 189 6.56 7.67 3.95
N ASP A 190 6.45 7.10 2.76
CA ASP A 190 7.44 7.19 1.70
C ASP A 190 7.24 8.42 0.83
N GLY A 191 6.29 9.30 1.18
CA GLY A 191 6.01 10.58 0.56
C GLY A 191 4.54 10.77 0.19
N THR A 192 4.23 12.03 -0.12
CA THR A 192 2.90 12.50 -0.53
C THR A 192 2.89 12.80 -2.02
N TYR A 193 1.96 12.19 -2.77
CA TYR A 193 1.95 12.22 -4.23
C TYR A 193 0.54 12.35 -4.79
N GLU A 194 0.43 12.83 -6.03
CA GLU A 194 -0.82 12.71 -6.80
C GLU A 194 -1.14 11.23 -7.07
N TRP A 195 -2.42 10.91 -7.27
CA TRP A 195 -2.84 9.51 -7.42
C TRP A 195 -2.11 8.76 -8.55
N GLU A 196 -1.98 9.39 -9.70
CA GLU A 196 -1.30 8.81 -10.86
C GLU A 196 0.18 8.48 -10.56
N GLU A 197 0.82 9.30 -9.77
CA GLU A 197 2.20 9.07 -9.34
C GLU A 197 2.29 7.92 -8.35
N ILE A 198 1.33 7.78 -7.42
CA ILE A 198 1.24 6.63 -6.51
C ILE A 198 1.10 5.34 -7.31
N VAL A 199 0.21 5.31 -8.31
CA VAL A 199 0.02 4.15 -9.19
C VAL A 199 1.34 3.77 -9.87
N GLU A 200 2.05 4.74 -10.45
CA GLU A 200 3.33 4.49 -11.12
C GLU A 200 4.39 3.95 -10.14
N ARG A 201 4.46 4.51 -8.92
CA ARG A 201 5.41 4.08 -7.88
C ARG A 201 5.13 2.65 -7.43
N ILE A 202 3.87 2.31 -7.16
CA ILE A 202 3.46 0.95 -6.81
C ILE A 202 3.84 -0.02 -7.93
N ARG A 203 3.46 0.27 -9.18
CA ARG A 203 3.81 -0.56 -10.33
C ARG A 203 5.31 -0.73 -10.51
N ARG A 204 6.07 0.33 -10.29
CA ARG A 204 7.54 0.31 -10.35
C ARG A 204 8.14 -0.57 -9.26
N LEU A 205 7.64 -0.48 -8.00
CA LEU A 205 8.11 -1.33 -6.90
C LEU A 205 7.79 -2.81 -7.16
N ILE A 206 6.59 -3.15 -7.64
CA ILE A 206 6.23 -4.53 -7.99
C ILE A 206 7.17 -5.10 -9.09
N ARG A 207 7.64 -4.26 -10.01
CA ARG A 207 8.61 -4.66 -11.05
C ARG A 207 9.99 -4.92 -10.50
N ILE A 208 10.42 -4.17 -9.48
CA ILE A 208 11.79 -4.19 -8.95
C ILE A 208 11.93 -5.22 -7.84
N LEU A 209 10.93 -5.29 -6.95
CA LEU A 209 10.97 -6.18 -5.79
C LEU A 209 10.77 -7.65 -6.21
N PRO A 210 11.41 -8.59 -5.53
CA PRO A 210 11.05 -9.99 -5.66
C PRO A 210 9.62 -10.19 -5.15
N ALA A 211 8.87 -11.10 -5.75
CA ALA A 211 7.51 -11.43 -5.30
C ALA A 211 7.49 -11.95 -3.85
N SER A 212 8.56 -12.63 -3.44
CA SER A 212 8.80 -13.03 -2.06
C SER A 212 10.30 -13.29 -1.83
N THR A 213 10.69 -13.47 -0.57
CA THR A 213 12.08 -13.80 -0.20
C THR A 213 12.57 -15.14 -0.75
N ASP A 214 11.65 -16.01 -1.19
CA ASP A 214 11.99 -17.31 -1.74
C ASP A 214 12.23 -17.29 -3.26
N PHE A 215 11.94 -16.17 -3.93
CA PHE A 215 12.12 -16.01 -5.37
C PHE A 215 13.18 -14.94 -5.65
N ALA A 216 14.05 -15.25 -6.61
CA ALA A 216 14.91 -14.21 -7.19
C ALA A 216 14.04 -13.12 -7.85
N PRO A 217 14.46 -11.84 -7.80
CA PRO A 217 13.75 -10.80 -8.53
C PRO A 217 13.68 -11.17 -10.01
N TYR A 218 12.52 -10.91 -10.63
CA TYR A 218 12.35 -11.16 -12.06
C TYR A 218 13.25 -10.20 -12.84
N ILE A 219 14.34 -10.72 -13.35
CA ILE A 219 15.25 -9.97 -14.21
C ILE A 219 14.64 -9.98 -15.61
N LYS A 220 13.90 -8.94 -15.96
CA LYS A 220 13.63 -8.66 -17.37
C LYS A 220 14.95 -8.21 -17.97
N ASP A 221 15.34 -8.85 -19.05
CA ASP A 221 16.59 -8.56 -19.80
C ASP A 221 16.53 -7.11 -20.31
N ILE A 222 16.93 -6.17 -19.48
CA ILE A 222 17.12 -4.76 -19.82
C ILE A 222 18.61 -4.52 -19.66
N SER A 223 19.35 -4.82 -20.71
CA SER A 223 20.76 -4.47 -20.77
C SER A 223 20.92 -2.95 -20.83
N ASP A 224 21.81 -2.42 -20.02
CA ASP A 224 22.32 -1.08 -20.24
C ASP A 224 23.24 -1.14 -21.47
N GLU A 225 23.01 -0.24 -22.43
CA GLU A 225 23.84 -0.17 -23.65
C GLU A 225 25.28 0.27 -23.33
N GLU A 226 25.51 0.89 -22.18
CA GLU A 226 26.78 1.45 -21.74
C GLU A 226 27.29 0.87 -20.40
N LEU A 227 27.26 -0.45 -20.20
CA LEU A 227 27.75 -1.09 -18.97
C LEU A 227 29.17 -0.68 -18.54
N ASN A 228 30.03 -0.31 -19.52
CA ASN A 228 31.43 0.12 -19.29
C ASN A 228 31.61 1.64 -19.37
N ARG A 229 30.57 2.42 -19.13
CA ARG A 229 30.69 3.88 -19.16
C ARG A 229 31.74 4.39 -18.16
N VAL A 230 32.46 5.38 -18.55
CA VAL A 230 33.44 6.05 -17.68
C VAL A 230 32.75 7.19 -16.95
N CYS A 231 32.90 7.23 -15.63
CA CYS A 231 32.41 8.33 -14.79
C CYS A 231 33.59 9.27 -14.44
N PRO A 232 34.08 10.13 -15.35
CA PRO A 232 35.33 10.90 -15.19
C PRO A 232 35.24 11.90 -14.04
N ASP A 233 34.03 12.38 -13.73
CA ASP A 233 33.78 13.44 -12.75
C ASP A 233 33.38 12.93 -11.38
N LEU A 234 33.43 11.60 -11.14
CA LEU A 234 32.98 10.98 -9.91
C LEU A 234 33.59 11.61 -8.66
N ARG A 235 34.88 11.91 -8.68
CA ARG A 235 35.59 12.56 -7.56
C ARG A 235 35.07 13.96 -7.23
N TYR A 236 34.47 14.66 -8.17
CA TYR A 236 33.89 15.99 -7.97
C TYR A 236 32.45 15.92 -7.46
N LYS A 237 31.82 14.73 -7.51
CA LYS A 237 30.48 14.46 -7.06
C LYS A 237 30.45 13.88 -5.62
N LEU A 238 31.58 13.82 -4.91
CA LEU A 238 31.71 13.22 -3.57
C LEU A 238 30.83 13.86 -2.49
N GLY A 239 30.16 14.96 -2.74
CA GLY A 239 29.17 15.57 -1.86
C GLY A 239 27.72 15.39 -2.36
N ASP A 240 27.50 14.68 -3.46
CA ASP A 240 26.19 14.47 -4.07
C ASP A 240 25.97 12.96 -4.31
N ALA A 241 25.44 12.30 -3.27
CA ALA A 241 25.17 10.87 -3.32
C ALA A 241 24.19 10.50 -4.44
N ARG A 242 23.21 11.37 -4.74
CA ARG A 242 22.23 11.15 -5.82
C ARG A 242 22.90 11.09 -7.19
N ALA A 243 23.80 12.05 -7.47
CA ALA A 243 24.54 12.07 -8.71
C ALA A 243 25.45 10.84 -8.88
N ILE A 244 26.02 10.34 -7.77
CA ILE A 244 26.82 9.10 -7.78
C ILE A 244 25.95 7.89 -8.09
N LEU A 245 24.80 7.74 -7.39
CA LEU A 245 23.88 6.63 -7.62
C LEU A 245 23.33 6.62 -9.04
N ASP A 246 23.05 7.80 -9.61
CA ASP A 246 22.62 7.96 -11.00
C ASP A 246 23.70 7.48 -11.99
N ASP A 247 24.94 7.90 -11.78
CA ASP A 247 26.06 7.52 -12.66
C ASP A 247 26.35 6.00 -12.67
N ILE A 248 26.18 5.31 -11.52
CA ILE A 248 26.48 3.88 -11.41
C ILE A 248 25.29 2.98 -11.75
N SER A 249 24.09 3.55 -11.83
CA SER A 249 22.86 2.77 -12.10
C SER A 249 22.65 2.57 -13.59
N ASP A 250 22.15 1.40 -13.98
CA ASP A 250 21.74 1.10 -15.35
C ASP A 250 20.73 2.14 -15.85
N ASN A 251 21.01 2.69 -17.05
CA ASN A 251 20.17 3.70 -17.69
C ASN A 251 19.86 4.92 -16.81
N HIS A 252 20.75 5.28 -15.88
CA HIS A 252 20.59 6.42 -14.97
C HIS A 252 19.25 6.38 -14.19
N ARG A 253 18.88 5.21 -13.65
CA ARG A 253 17.60 5.02 -12.96
C ARG A 253 17.78 4.71 -11.49
N VAL A 254 17.47 5.69 -10.68
CA VAL A 254 17.36 5.56 -9.22
C VAL A 254 15.88 5.56 -8.83
N VAL A 255 15.46 4.58 -8.04
CA VAL A 255 14.12 4.55 -7.42
C VAL A 255 14.29 4.87 -5.95
N GLU A 256 14.14 6.14 -5.62
CA GLU A 256 14.27 6.63 -4.26
C GLU A 256 12.99 6.35 -3.46
N THR A 257 13.18 5.86 -2.25
CA THR A 257 12.13 5.65 -1.24
C THR A 257 12.30 6.65 -0.10
N ALA A 258 11.23 6.98 0.60
CA ALA A 258 11.23 7.91 1.73
C ALA A 258 11.93 9.25 1.44
N LYS A 259 11.72 9.81 0.25
CA LYS A 259 12.43 11.00 -0.24
C LYS A 259 12.25 12.23 0.66
N ASP A 260 11.09 12.37 1.27
CA ASP A 260 10.73 13.52 2.11
C ASP A 260 11.12 13.29 3.58
N ARG A 261 11.84 12.19 3.87
CA ARG A 261 12.24 11.78 5.20
C ARG A 261 13.75 11.60 5.30
N GLY A 262 14.38 12.46 6.12
CA GLY A 262 15.82 12.39 6.35
C GLY A 262 16.63 12.77 5.12
N GLU A 263 16.57 14.03 4.73
CA GLU A 263 17.23 14.59 3.52
C GLU A 263 18.75 14.31 3.45
N ASP A 264 19.36 13.96 4.59
CA ASP A 264 20.78 13.63 4.70
C ASP A 264 21.13 12.22 4.21
N MET A 265 20.14 11.37 3.93
CA MET A 265 20.34 9.99 3.51
C MET A 265 19.40 9.63 2.36
N ILE A 266 19.95 9.09 1.30
CA ILE A 266 19.20 8.55 0.17
C ILE A 266 19.02 7.05 0.39
N THR A 267 17.79 6.59 0.45
CA THR A 267 17.44 5.17 0.44
C THR A 267 16.66 4.83 -0.80
N GLY A 268 16.83 3.62 -1.33
CA GLY A 268 16.11 3.23 -2.53
C GLY A 268 16.67 2.01 -3.23
N PHE A 269 16.36 1.91 -4.50
CA PHE A 269 16.81 0.82 -5.36
C PHE A 269 17.45 1.36 -6.63
N ILE A 270 18.54 0.73 -7.04
CA ILE A 270 19.18 0.93 -8.33
C ILE A 270 19.29 -0.42 -9.04
N ARG A 271 19.62 -0.38 -10.31
CA ARG A 271 19.97 -1.58 -11.07
C ARG A 271 21.40 -1.48 -11.54
N ILE A 272 22.15 -2.57 -11.38
CA ILE A 272 23.52 -2.70 -11.90
C ILE A 272 23.62 -4.03 -12.62
N ASP A 273 23.97 -4.01 -13.89
CA ASP A 273 24.06 -5.19 -14.77
C ASP A 273 22.77 -6.04 -14.73
N GLY A 274 21.62 -5.36 -14.83
CA GLY A 274 20.31 -5.98 -14.76
C GLY A 274 19.84 -6.43 -13.36
N GLN A 275 20.71 -6.37 -12.34
CA GLN A 275 20.38 -6.80 -10.98
C GLN A 275 19.83 -5.63 -10.14
N ASN A 276 18.74 -5.85 -9.45
CA ASN A 276 18.15 -4.87 -8.53
C ASN A 276 18.92 -4.89 -7.20
N ILE A 277 19.36 -3.74 -6.75
CA ILE A 277 20.19 -3.56 -5.55
C ILE A 277 19.56 -2.48 -4.68
N GLY A 278 19.34 -2.80 -3.40
CA GLY A 278 18.97 -1.80 -2.40
C GLY A 278 20.18 -0.92 -2.05
N VAL A 279 19.98 0.39 -1.96
CA VAL A 279 21.03 1.36 -1.66
C VAL A 279 20.67 2.23 -0.47
N ALA A 280 21.71 2.61 0.30
CA ALA A 280 21.67 3.66 1.30
C ALA A 280 22.95 4.50 1.12
N ALA A 281 22.82 5.81 0.91
CA ALA A 281 23.92 6.69 0.60
C ALA A 281 23.75 8.06 1.28
#